data_4b55503721aee6cffbad52d802fe42f8
#
_entry.id   4b55503721aee6cffbad52d802fe42f8
#
_cell.length_a   1.000
_cell.length_b   1.000
_cell.length_c   1.000
_cell.angle_alpha   90.00
_cell.angle_beta   90.00
_cell.angle_gamma   90.00
#
_symmetry.space_group_name_H-M   'P 1'
#
loop_
_entity.id
_entity.type
_entity.pdbx_description
1 polymer ?
#
loop_
_entity_poly.entity_id
_entity_poly.type
_entity_poly.pdbx_seq_one_letter_code
_entity_poly.pdbx_strand_id
1 'polypeptide(L)'
;MRALARSLDAAPRPVDVFFRDDDAGWEDARLLELIARFAEHGLPLDLAVIPAELNEGLAARLRDSHAGLHQHGYAHTNHQHEGRKCEFGPARDKAAQREDIARGRDRLREVLGDRLDPFFTPPWNRCTRDTAENLVDLGFRLLSREHKAEPFGLLPELPVHLDLARLTPEELDERFAGHVADGGPVGVMFHHGVMEPDDMARASELLALLATHASVRARKMRELCP
;
A
#
# COMPACT_ATOMS: atom_id res chain seq x y z
N MET A 1 -6.09 9.48 19.25
CA MET A 1 -4.79 9.97 18.71
C MET A 1 -3.86 10.66 19.73
N ARG A 2 -4.05 10.44 21.04
CA ARG A 2 -3.24 11.10 22.09
C ARG A 2 -1.85 10.47 22.29
N ALA A 3 -1.74 9.15 22.16
CA ALA A 3 -0.46 8.45 22.29
C ALA A 3 0.44 8.77 21.09
N LEU A 4 -0.12 8.75 19.89
CA LEU A 4 0.57 9.14 18.66
C LEU A 4 1.09 10.58 18.73
N ALA A 5 0.24 11.55 19.10
CA ALA A 5 0.67 12.95 19.19
C ALA A 5 1.86 13.12 20.16
N ARG A 6 1.80 12.51 21.36
CA ARG A 6 2.93 12.55 22.32
C ARG A 6 4.20 11.89 21.77
N SER A 7 4.06 10.77 21.04
CA SER A 7 5.21 10.09 20.45
C SER A 7 5.86 10.93 19.34
N LEU A 8 5.04 11.62 18.54
CA LEU A 8 5.52 12.55 17.52
C LEU A 8 6.20 13.78 18.14
N ASP A 9 5.64 14.34 19.23
CA ASP A 9 6.26 15.44 19.99
C ASP A 9 7.64 15.05 20.57
N ALA A 10 7.78 13.81 20.99
CA ALA A 10 9.01 13.27 21.59
C ALA A 10 10.01 12.75 20.55
N ALA A 11 9.66 12.68 19.27
CA ALA A 11 10.50 12.11 18.23
C ALA A 11 11.79 12.97 18.04
N PRO A 12 12.98 12.36 18.10
CA PRO A 12 14.26 13.11 18.03
C PRO A 12 14.54 13.67 16.62
N ARG A 13 13.82 13.23 15.63
CA ARG A 13 13.90 13.65 14.22
C ARG A 13 12.54 13.50 13.56
N PRO A 14 12.29 14.21 12.43
CA PRO A 14 11.06 14.03 11.69
C PRO A 14 10.83 12.58 11.28
N VAL A 15 9.58 12.12 11.40
CA VAL A 15 9.12 10.78 11.10
C VAL A 15 8.59 10.74 9.67
N ASP A 16 9.17 9.90 8.83
CA ASP A 16 8.63 9.65 7.50
C ASP A 16 7.40 8.73 7.62
N VAL A 17 6.28 9.15 7.03
CA VAL A 17 5.04 8.39 6.99
C VAL A 17 4.60 8.23 5.54
N PHE A 18 4.22 7.03 5.13
CA PHE A 18 3.62 6.79 3.83
C PHE A 18 2.29 6.06 3.96
N PHE A 19 1.45 6.21 2.96
CA PHE A 19 0.10 5.67 2.94
C PHE A 19 -0.08 4.84 1.69
N ARG A 20 -0.60 3.63 1.88
CA ARG A 20 -0.92 2.71 0.79
C ARG A 20 -2.36 2.24 0.91
N ASP A 21 -3.13 2.38 -0.16
CA ASP A 21 -4.45 1.78 -0.27
C ASP A 21 -4.38 0.58 -1.21
N ASP A 22 -4.90 -0.54 -0.76
CA ASP A 22 -4.94 -1.78 -1.54
C ASP A 22 -6.28 -1.93 -2.27
N ASP A 23 -6.34 -2.83 -3.28
CA ASP A 23 -7.54 -3.23 -4.02
C ASP A 23 -8.12 -2.18 -4.99
N ALA A 24 -7.32 -1.20 -5.49
CA ALA A 24 -7.77 -0.26 -6.50
C ALA A 24 -8.18 -1.00 -7.80
N GLY A 25 -9.43 -0.84 -8.20
CA GLY A 25 -10.13 -1.60 -9.25
C GLY A 25 -11.45 -2.19 -8.75
N TRP A 26 -11.63 -2.24 -7.44
CA TRP A 26 -12.89 -2.55 -6.79
C TRP A 26 -13.47 -1.32 -6.10
N GLU A 27 -14.79 -1.24 -5.95
CA GLU A 27 -15.46 -0.17 -5.19
C GLU A 27 -15.00 1.26 -5.57
N ASP A 28 -14.89 1.55 -6.87
CA ASP A 28 -14.32 2.78 -7.44
C ASP A 28 -14.84 4.06 -6.76
N ALA A 29 -16.11 4.12 -6.36
CA ALA A 29 -16.69 5.28 -5.71
C ALA A 29 -16.05 5.56 -4.33
N ARG A 30 -15.82 4.51 -3.53
CA ARG A 30 -15.16 4.60 -2.23
C ARG A 30 -13.67 4.94 -2.38
N LEU A 31 -13.02 4.38 -3.40
CA LEU A 31 -11.63 4.73 -3.73
C LEU A 31 -11.49 6.22 -4.05
N LEU A 32 -12.36 6.76 -4.89
CA LEU A 32 -12.33 8.17 -5.27
C LEU A 32 -12.64 9.09 -4.07
N GLU A 33 -13.51 8.67 -3.16
CA GLU A 33 -13.74 9.38 -1.91
C GLU A 33 -12.48 9.39 -1.04
N LEU A 34 -11.79 8.26 -0.89
CA LEU A 34 -10.53 8.19 -0.13
C LEU A 34 -9.45 9.09 -0.76
N ILE A 35 -9.27 9.06 -2.09
CA ILE A 35 -8.34 9.95 -2.80
C ILE A 35 -8.66 11.42 -2.52
N ALA A 36 -9.95 11.81 -2.56
CA ALA A 36 -10.36 13.18 -2.28
C ALA A 36 -10.00 13.60 -0.85
N ARG A 37 -10.20 12.73 0.16
CA ARG A 37 -9.82 13.02 1.55
C ARG A 37 -8.31 13.24 1.71
N PHE A 38 -7.48 12.45 1.06
CA PHE A 38 -6.04 12.67 1.06
C PHE A 38 -5.67 14.02 0.43
N ALA A 39 -6.33 14.36 -0.68
CA ALA A 39 -6.12 15.65 -1.35
C ALA A 39 -6.55 16.85 -0.47
N GLU A 40 -7.68 16.77 0.26
CA GLU A 40 -8.15 17.78 1.21
C GLU A 40 -7.10 18.07 2.30
N HIS A 41 -6.37 17.07 2.75
CA HIS A 41 -5.30 17.21 3.74
C HIS A 41 -3.92 17.53 3.13
N GLY A 42 -3.79 17.55 1.80
CA GLY A 42 -2.51 17.75 1.12
C GLY A 42 -1.51 16.62 1.35
N LEU A 43 -2.00 15.41 1.65
CA LEU A 43 -1.18 14.23 1.92
C LEU A 43 -1.05 13.33 0.69
N PRO A 44 0.12 12.69 0.46
CA PRO A 44 0.28 11.70 -0.61
C PRO A 44 -0.44 10.40 -0.28
N LEU A 45 -0.88 9.70 -1.31
CA LEU A 45 -1.42 8.33 -1.22
C LEU A 45 -0.83 7.51 -2.36
N ASP A 46 -0.41 6.28 -2.08
CA ASP A 46 0.00 5.30 -3.09
C ASP A 46 -1.08 4.21 -3.20
N LEU A 47 -1.46 3.87 -4.42
CA LEU A 47 -2.52 2.91 -4.73
C LEU A 47 -1.92 1.64 -5.34
N ALA A 48 -2.22 0.51 -4.72
CA ALA A 48 -1.95 -0.80 -5.26
C ALA A 48 -3.12 -1.20 -6.19
N VAL A 49 -2.87 -1.18 -7.50
CA VAL A 49 -3.89 -1.34 -8.54
C VAL A 49 -3.96 -2.79 -9.00
N ILE A 50 -5.15 -3.38 -9.01
CA ILE A 50 -5.41 -4.73 -9.51
C ILE A 50 -5.47 -4.69 -11.05
N PRO A 51 -4.50 -5.29 -11.78
CA PRO A 51 -4.45 -5.17 -13.22
C PRO A 51 -5.69 -5.69 -13.93
N ALA A 52 -6.23 -6.81 -13.50
CA ALA A 52 -7.38 -7.45 -14.13
C ALA A 52 -8.70 -6.67 -13.97
N GLU A 53 -8.80 -5.88 -12.90
CA GLU A 53 -10.02 -5.15 -12.50
C GLU A 53 -10.03 -3.68 -12.96
N LEU A 54 -8.86 -3.14 -13.37
CA LEU A 54 -8.77 -1.75 -13.80
C LEU A 54 -9.56 -1.52 -15.10
N ASN A 55 -10.64 -0.74 -15.01
CA ASN A 55 -11.43 -0.28 -16.15
C ASN A 55 -10.94 1.09 -16.67
N GLU A 56 -11.35 1.45 -17.91
CA GLU A 56 -10.91 2.70 -18.54
C GLU A 56 -11.36 3.96 -17.79
N GLY A 57 -12.56 3.93 -17.19
CA GLY A 57 -13.10 5.05 -16.44
C GLY A 57 -12.26 5.37 -15.20
N LEU A 58 -11.95 4.34 -14.40
CA LEU A 58 -11.05 4.48 -13.25
C LEU A 58 -9.64 4.87 -13.71
N ALA A 59 -9.12 4.22 -14.76
CA ALA A 59 -7.77 4.51 -15.26
C ALA A 59 -7.59 5.99 -15.64
N ALA A 60 -8.59 6.62 -16.29
CA ALA A 60 -8.56 8.04 -16.58
C ALA A 60 -8.47 8.88 -15.31
N ARG A 61 -9.29 8.56 -14.31
CA ARG A 61 -9.28 9.27 -13.00
C ARG A 61 -7.95 9.12 -12.27
N LEU A 62 -7.34 7.93 -12.32
CA LEU A 62 -6.04 7.66 -11.69
C LEU A 62 -4.91 8.40 -12.40
N ARG A 63 -4.91 8.49 -13.73
CA ARG A 63 -3.93 9.29 -14.48
C ARG A 63 -3.95 10.76 -14.08
N ASP A 64 -5.13 11.32 -13.85
CA ASP A 64 -5.32 12.73 -13.49
C ASP A 64 -5.09 12.99 -11.98
N SER A 65 -5.06 11.95 -11.16
CA SER A 65 -4.83 12.07 -9.72
C SER A 65 -3.37 12.37 -9.38
N HIS A 66 -3.11 12.81 -8.14
CA HIS A 66 -1.76 12.93 -7.59
C HIS A 66 -1.28 11.65 -6.86
N ALA A 67 -2.07 10.58 -6.85
CA ALA A 67 -1.69 9.33 -6.19
C ALA A 67 -0.47 8.69 -6.87
N GLY A 68 0.38 8.01 -6.11
CA GLY A 68 1.34 7.03 -6.64
C GLY A 68 0.58 5.80 -7.12
N LEU A 69 1.03 5.14 -8.17
CA LEU A 69 0.33 3.99 -8.75
C LEU A 69 1.32 2.84 -8.91
N HIS A 70 0.99 1.66 -8.38
CA HIS A 70 1.81 0.47 -8.53
C HIS A 70 0.95 -0.80 -8.62
N GLN A 71 1.57 -1.92 -8.95
CA GLN A 71 0.86 -3.16 -9.24
C GLN A 71 0.45 -3.90 -7.97
N HIS A 72 -0.84 -4.30 -7.90
CA HIS A 72 -1.40 -5.19 -6.88
C HIS A 72 -1.70 -6.58 -7.45
N GLY A 73 -0.75 -7.49 -7.36
CA GLY A 73 -0.90 -8.82 -7.93
C GLY A 73 -1.23 -8.81 -9.43
N TYR A 74 -2.17 -9.67 -9.82
CA TYR A 74 -2.76 -9.68 -11.15
C TYR A 74 -4.30 -9.57 -11.10
N ALA A 75 -4.97 -10.53 -10.48
CA ALA A 75 -6.44 -10.63 -10.44
C ALA A 75 -6.99 -10.76 -9.00
N HIS A 76 -6.13 -10.66 -8.00
CA HIS A 76 -6.48 -10.86 -6.58
C HIS A 76 -7.17 -12.21 -6.32
N THR A 77 -6.78 -13.25 -7.05
CA THR A 77 -7.37 -14.58 -6.98
C THR A 77 -6.61 -15.48 -6.01
N ASN A 78 -7.33 -16.11 -5.09
CA ASN A 78 -6.70 -17.10 -4.21
C ASN A 78 -6.45 -18.41 -4.95
N HIS A 79 -5.19 -18.85 -5.00
CA HIS A 79 -4.78 -20.13 -5.59
C HIS A 79 -4.41 -21.19 -4.55
N GLN A 80 -4.51 -20.88 -3.26
CA GLN A 80 -4.23 -21.89 -2.22
C GLN A 80 -5.46 -22.79 -2.01
N HIS A 81 -5.24 -24.07 -1.94
CA HIS A 81 -6.27 -25.06 -1.64
C HIS A 81 -6.54 -25.11 -0.14
N GLU A 82 -5.52 -24.85 0.67
CA GLU A 82 -5.57 -24.89 2.13
C GLU A 82 -4.80 -23.70 2.73
N GLY A 83 -5.10 -23.36 3.97
CA GLY A 83 -4.40 -22.33 4.72
C GLY A 83 -4.83 -20.91 4.35
N ARG A 84 -3.89 -19.97 4.44
CA ARG A 84 -4.15 -18.54 4.21
C ARG A 84 -4.23 -18.23 2.72
N LYS A 85 -5.19 -17.39 2.33
CA LYS A 85 -5.32 -16.92 0.94
C LYS A 85 -4.01 -16.31 0.44
N CYS A 86 -3.64 -16.64 -0.80
CA CYS A 86 -2.46 -16.13 -1.47
C CYS A 86 -2.60 -16.29 -2.99
N GLU A 87 -2.32 -15.23 -3.76
CA GLU A 87 -2.29 -15.30 -5.22
C GLU A 87 -0.96 -15.88 -5.71
N PHE A 88 0.13 -15.49 -5.06
CA PHE A 88 1.51 -15.87 -5.40
C PHE A 88 2.11 -16.82 -4.34
N GLY A 89 1.34 -17.83 -3.98
CA GLY A 89 1.73 -18.82 -2.98
C GLY A 89 2.33 -20.08 -3.57
N PRO A 90 2.71 -21.05 -2.68
CA PRO A 90 3.41 -22.27 -3.10
C PRO A 90 2.54 -23.25 -3.92
N ALA A 91 1.22 -23.05 -4.00
CA ALA A 91 0.36 -23.86 -4.88
C ALA A 91 0.50 -23.50 -6.38
N ARG A 92 1.29 -22.48 -6.69
CA ARG A 92 1.61 -22.08 -8.07
C ARG A 92 3.10 -22.16 -8.33
N ASP A 93 3.48 -22.70 -9.47
CA ASP A 93 4.88 -22.72 -9.89
C ASP A 93 5.40 -21.31 -10.24
N LYS A 94 6.72 -21.17 -10.26
CA LYS A 94 7.41 -19.92 -10.50
C LYS A 94 7.08 -19.32 -11.88
N ALA A 95 6.93 -20.18 -12.91
CA ALA A 95 6.66 -19.72 -14.27
C ALA A 95 5.24 -19.13 -14.39
N ALA A 96 4.23 -19.77 -13.82
CA ALA A 96 2.86 -19.27 -13.79
C ALA A 96 2.75 -17.95 -13.00
N GLN A 97 3.48 -17.84 -11.87
CA GLN A 97 3.55 -16.56 -11.14
C GLN A 97 4.19 -15.46 -11.99
N ARG A 98 5.29 -15.76 -12.71
CA ARG A 98 5.97 -14.81 -13.60
C ARG A 98 5.07 -14.31 -14.72
N GLU A 99 4.30 -15.19 -15.33
CA GLU A 99 3.39 -14.86 -16.42
C GLU A 99 2.35 -13.83 -15.96
N ASP A 100 1.69 -14.06 -14.82
CA ASP A 100 0.69 -13.13 -14.29
C ASP A 100 1.30 -11.79 -13.87
N ILE A 101 2.47 -11.78 -13.23
CA ILE A 101 3.17 -10.55 -12.87
C ILE A 101 3.50 -9.74 -14.11
N ALA A 102 4.06 -10.37 -15.15
CA ALA A 102 4.42 -9.71 -16.40
C ALA A 102 3.19 -9.17 -17.14
N ARG A 103 2.12 -9.99 -17.25
CA ARG A 103 0.85 -9.60 -17.86
C ARG A 103 0.21 -8.41 -17.15
N GLY A 104 0.23 -8.42 -15.81
CA GLY A 104 -0.27 -7.31 -15.01
C GLY A 104 0.51 -6.02 -15.22
N ARG A 105 1.84 -6.10 -15.17
CA ARG A 105 2.73 -4.97 -15.45
C ARG A 105 2.47 -4.36 -16.83
N ASP A 106 2.41 -5.20 -17.85
CA ASP A 106 2.29 -4.75 -19.25
C ASP A 106 0.92 -4.10 -19.48
N ARG A 107 -0.17 -4.69 -18.93
CA ARG A 107 -1.50 -4.07 -18.94
C ARG A 107 -1.53 -2.72 -18.25
N LEU A 108 -0.97 -2.61 -17.03
CA LEU A 108 -0.95 -1.35 -16.29
C LEU A 108 -0.09 -0.30 -17.00
N ARG A 109 1.04 -0.68 -17.62
CA ARG A 109 1.88 0.23 -18.43
C ARG A 109 1.13 0.76 -19.64
N GLU A 110 0.40 -0.10 -20.34
CA GLU A 110 -0.41 0.30 -21.49
C GLU A 110 -1.44 1.37 -21.11
N VAL A 111 -2.08 1.22 -19.94
CA VAL A 111 -3.21 2.05 -19.51
C VAL A 111 -2.75 3.29 -18.73
N LEU A 112 -1.75 3.17 -17.86
CA LEU A 112 -1.29 4.22 -16.95
C LEU A 112 0.00 4.92 -17.41
N GLY A 113 0.72 4.32 -18.36
CA GLY A 113 1.96 4.88 -18.90
C GLY A 113 3.03 5.10 -17.83
N ASP A 114 3.71 6.24 -17.91
CA ASP A 114 4.79 6.65 -16.99
C ASP A 114 4.31 6.96 -15.55
N ARG A 115 2.99 6.90 -15.33
CA ARG A 115 2.43 7.05 -13.98
C ARG A 115 2.63 5.82 -13.11
N LEU A 116 2.90 4.65 -13.72
CA LEU A 116 3.10 3.39 -13.01
C LEU A 116 4.51 3.32 -12.42
N ASP A 117 4.60 3.24 -11.11
CA ASP A 117 5.85 2.91 -10.41
C ASP A 117 6.18 1.42 -10.55
N PRO A 118 7.45 1.07 -10.72
CA PRO A 118 7.90 -0.33 -10.80
C PRO A 118 7.92 -1.00 -9.43
N PHE A 119 6.80 -0.93 -8.71
CA PHE A 119 6.62 -1.48 -7.37
C PHE A 119 5.53 -2.56 -7.39
N PHE A 120 5.61 -3.47 -6.44
CA PHE A 120 4.68 -4.58 -6.33
C PHE A 120 4.17 -4.76 -4.91
N THR A 121 2.87 -4.90 -4.78
CA THR A 121 2.19 -5.33 -3.56
C THR A 121 1.46 -6.63 -3.85
N PRO A 122 1.82 -7.76 -3.21
CA PRO A 122 1.07 -9.00 -3.41
C PRO A 122 -0.27 -8.94 -2.66
N PRO A 123 -1.37 -9.46 -3.25
CA PRO A 123 -2.64 -9.64 -2.56
C PRO A 123 -2.46 -10.33 -1.20
N TRP A 124 -3.23 -9.86 -0.21
CA TRP A 124 -3.14 -10.29 1.19
C TRP A 124 -1.75 -10.10 1.82
N ASN A 125 -0.87 -9.29 1.22
CA ASN A 125 0.52 -9.06 1.65
C ASN A 125 1.39 -10.34 1.68
N ARG A 126 1.06 -11.36 0.85
CA ARG A 126 1.71 -12.67 0.84
C ARG A 126 2.21 -13.07 -0.52
N CYS A 127 3.45 -13.54 -0.53
CA CYS A 127 4.06 -14.15 -1.71
C CYS A 127 5.21 -15.07 -1.29
N THR A 128 5.74 -15.81 -2.26
CA THR A 128 6.89 -16.71 -2.06
C THR A 128 8.21 -16.03 -2.47
N ARG A 129 9.34 -16.72 -2.18
CA ARG A 129 10.65 -16.30 -2.68
C ARG A 129 10.70 -16.31 -4.22
N ASP A 130 10.04 -17.28 -4.87
CA ASP A 130 9.93 -17.35 -6.33
C ASP A 130 9.28 -16.08 -6.91
N THR A 131 8.29 -15.52 -6.21
CA THR A 131 7.69 -14.24 -6.58
C THR A 131 8.73 -13.12 -6.55
N ALA A 132 9.51 -13.02 -5.45
CA ALA A 132 10.52 -11.97 -5.31
C ALA A 132 11.62 -12.08 -6.39
N GLU A 133 12.05 -13.29 -6.73
CA GLU A 133 12.99 -13.55 -7.84
C GLU A 133 12.39 -13.11 -9.19
N ASN A 134 11.13 -13.45 -9.45
CA ASN A 134 10.43 -12.99 -10.66
C ASN A 134 10.32 -11.46 -10.73
N LEU A 135 10.09 -10.79 -9.59
CA LEU A 135 10.04 -9.32 -9.54
C LEU A 135 11.37 -8.69 -9.94
N VAL A 136 12.49 -9.22 -9.43
CA VAL A 136 13.84 -8.77 -9.82
C VAL A 136 14.07 -8.96 -11.31
N ASP A 137 13.80 -10.15 -11.85
CA ASP A 137 13.96 -10.47 -13.26
C ASP A 137 13.08 -9.61 -14.19
N LEU A 138 11.91 -9.18 -13.71
CA LEU A 138 10.97 -8.34 -14.45
C LEU A 138 11.23 -6.83 -14.27
N GLY A 139 12.25 -6.45 -13.48
CA GLY A 139 12.69 -5.07 -13.30
C GLY A 139 11.82 -4.27 -12.29
N PHE A 140 11.14 -4.95 -11.39
CA PHE A 140 10.54 -4.28 -10.24
C PHE A 140 11.63 -3.81 -9.26
N ARG A 141 11.39 -2.68 -8.61
CA ARG A 141 12.38 -2.02 -7.76
C ARG A 141 12.01 -2.02 -6.28
N LEU A 142 10.76 -2.33 -5.95
CA LEU A 142 10.25 -2.33 -4.59
C LEU A 142 9.17 -3.40 -4.42
N LEU A 143 9.24 -4.12 -3.30
CA LEU A 143 8.18 -4.99 -2.80
C LEU A 143 7.60 -4.38 -1.52
N SER A 144 6.27 -4.28 -1.42
CA SER A 144 5.61 -3.79 -0.21
C SER A 144 4.69 -4.86 0.35
N ARG A 145 4.96 -5.27 1.59
CA ARG A 145 4.19 -6.29 2.33
C ARG A 145 3.93 -5.82 3.77
N GLU A 146 3.27 -6.66 4.59
CA GLU A 146 3.14 -6.40 6.03
C GLU A 146 4.51 -6.48 6.75
N HIS A 147 4.74 -5.66 7.78
CA HIS A 147 6.01 -5.56 8.50
C HIS A 147 6.44 -6.85 9.23
N LYS A 148 5.50 -7.78 9.48
CA LYS A 148 5.79 -9.08 10.09
C LYS A 148 6.34 -10.13 9.12
N ALA A 149 6.34 -9.82 7.83
CA ALA A 149 6.89 -10.73 6.82
C ALA A 149 8.42 -10.65 6.82
N GLU A 150 9.08 -11.81 6.91
CA GLU A 150 10.54 -11.87 6.79
C GLU A 150 10.99 -11.36 5.41
N PRO A 151 11.93 -10.42 5.34
CA PRO A 151 12.45 -9.90 4.07
C PRO A 151 13.14 -10.99 3.25
N PHE A 152 12.93 -10.97 1.94
CA PHE A 152 13.63 -11.90 1.04
C PHE A 152 15.08 -11.54 0.77
N GLY A 153 15.44 -10.25 0.94
CA GLY A 153 16.79 -9.75 0.70
C GLY A 153 17.20 -9.75 -0.79
N LEU A 154 16.24 -9.75 -1.72
CA LEU A 154 16.46 -9.78 -3.16
C LEU A 154 16.24 -8.42 -3.83
N LEU A 155 15.35 -7.63 -3.30
CA LEU A 155 15.05 -6.27 -3.73
C LEU A 155 14.67 -5.45 -2.49
N PRO A 156 14.68 -4.12 -2.54
CA PRO A 156 14.20 -3.27 -1.46
C PRO A 156 12.77 -3.64 -1.05
N GLU A 157 12.51 -3.68 0.26
CA GLU A 157 11.18 -3.90 0.81
C GLU A 157 10.76 -2.70 1.67
N LEU A 158 9.56 -2.19 1.44
CA LEU A 158 8.95 -1.11 2.23
C LEU A 158 7.67 -1.63 2.87
N PRO A 159 7.74 -2.05 4.15
CA PRO A 159 6.60 -2.69 4.79
C PRO A 159 5.55 -1.70 5.28
N VAL A 160 4.27 -2.12 5.23
CA VAL A 160 3.19 -1.44 5.96
C VAL A 160 3.09 -2.00 7.38
N HIS A 161 2.82 -1.13 8.34
CA HIS A 161 2.83 -1.43 9.77
C HIS A 161 1.42 -1.53 10.36
N LEU A 162 0.50 -0.73 9.83
CA LEU A 162 -0.83 -0.51 10.36
C LEU A 162 -1.86 -0.74 9.26
N ASP A 163 -2.88 -1.56 9.53
CA ASP A 163 -4.06 -1.74 8.68
C ASP A 163 -5.23 -1.02 9.36
N LEU A 164 -5.61 0.15 8.84
CA LEU A 164 -6.59 1.01 9.47
C LEU A 164 -7.96 0.34 9.62
N ALA A 165 -8.37 -0.45 8.63
CA ALA A 165 -9.66 -1.14 8.65
C ALA A 165 -9.74 -2.27 9.67
N ARG A 166 -8.61 -2.72 10.24
CA ARG A 166 -8.55 -3.86 11.18
C ARG A 166 -8.22 -3.48 12.62
N LEU A 167 -7.91 -2.22 12.85
CA LEU A 167 -7.50 -1.75 14.18
C LEU A 167 -8.62 -0.94 14.82
N THR A 168 -8.83 -1.10 16.11
CA THR A 168 -9.65 -0.16 16.88
C THR A 168 -8.95 1.21 16.96
N PRO A 169 -9.66 2.30 17.32
CA PRO A 169 -9.04 3.62 17.50
C PRO A 169 -7.88 3.59 18.51
N GLU A 170 -8.03 2.86 19.61
CA GLU A 170 -7.02 2.70 20.65
C GLU A 170 -5.80 1.95 20.14
N GLU A 171 -6.01 0.80 19.48
CA GLU A 171 -4.93 0.02 18.89
C GLU A 171 -4.16 0.80 17.83
N LEU A 172 -4.85 1.57 16.99
CA LEU A 172 -4.22 2.43 15.98
C LEU A 172 -3.33 3.47 16.65
N ASP A 173 -3.83 4.17 17.68
CA ASP A 173 -3.11 5.20 18.40
C ASP A 173 -1.84 4.65 19.09
N GLU A 174 -1.96 3.52 19.80
CA GLU A 174 -0.86 2.88 20.52
C GLU A 174 0.20 2.27 19.59
N ARG A 175 -0.24 1.52 18.56
CA ARG A 175 0.68 0.85 17.64
C ARG A 175 1.43 1.86 16.77
N PHE A 176 0.75 2.91 16.31
CA PHE A 176 1.43 3.96 15.55
C PHE A 176 2.49 4.65 16.42
N ALA A 177 2.14 5.00 17.67
CA ALA A 177 3.10 5.56 18.62
C ALA A 177 4.31 4.66 18.84
N GLY A 178 4.10 3.35 18.93
CA GLY A 178 5.18 2.35 19.03
C GLY A 178 6.12 2.41 17.82
N HIS A 179 5.58 2.37 16.59
CA HIS A 179 6.41 2.43 15.37
C HIS A 179 7.13 3.77 15.19
N VAL A 180 6.56 4.88 15.68
CA VAL A 180 7.27 6.17 15.75
C VAL A 180 8.49 6.07 16.66
N ALA A 181 8.36 5.41 17.81
CA ALA A 181 9.46 5.23 18.77
C ALA A 181 10.55 4.28 18.25
N ASP A 182 10.19 3.27 17.46
CA ASP A 182 11.14 2.33 16.84
C ASP A 182 12.07 3.03 15.81
N GLY A 183 11.61 4.12 15.23
CA GLY A 183 12.32 4.86 14.17
C GLY A 183 12.21 4.17 12.81
N GLY A 184 12.36 4.92 11.75
CA GLY A 184 12.17 4.48 10.37
C GLY A 184 10.84 4.98 9.79
N PRO A 185 10.57 4.72 8.49
CA PRO A 185 9.30 5.07 7.87
C PRO A 185 8.16 4.25 8.46
N VAL A 186 7.02 4.88 8.74
CA VAL A 186 5.80 4.21 9.19
C VAL A 186 4.80 4.11 8.03
N GLY A 187 4.46 2.91 7.63
CA GLY A 187 3.46 2.64 6.59
C GLY A 187 2.07 2.39 7.18
N VAL A 188 1.09 3.12 6.70
CA VAL A 188 -0.33 2.94 7.03
C VAL A 188 -1.06 2.43 5.79
N MET A 189 -1.73 1.30 5.94
CA MET A 189 -2.49 0.65 4.89
C MET A 189 -3.98 0.90 5.06
N PHE A 190 -4.63 1.17 3.94
CA PHE A 190 -6.07 1.31 3.80
C PHE A 190 -6.62 0.20 2.91
N HIS A 191 -7.89 -0.07 3.05
CA HIS A 191 -8.68 -0.95 2.18
C HIS A 191 -10.05 -0.28 1.97
N HIS A 192 -10.12 0.68 1.06
CA HIS A 192 -11.31 1.50 0.84
C HIS A 192 -12.59 0.67 0.66
N GLY A 193 -12.51 -0.49 0.00
CA GLY A 193 -13.65 -1.36 -0.28
C GLY A 193 -14.35 -1.94 0.95
N VAL A 194 -13.64 -2.07 2.09
CA VAL A 194 -14.18 -2.62 3.34
C VAL A 194 -14.30 -1.59 4.46
N MET A 195 -13.88 -0.34 4.21
CA MET A 195 -13.98 0.73 5.20
C MET A 195 -15.43 1.21 5.31
N GLU A 196 -15.95 1.19 6.53
CA GLU A 196 -17.26 1.73 6.87
C GLU A 196 -17.17 3.25 7.18
N PRO A 197 -18.31 3.98 7.31
CA PRO A 197 -18.28 5.42 7.58
C PRO A 197 -17.45 5.82 8.81
N ASP A 198 -17.45 5.00 9.87
CA ASP A 198 -16.65 5.25 11.08
C ASP A 198 -15.15 5.08 10.81
N ASP A 199 -14.77 4.17 9.91
CA ASP A 199 -13.38 4.01 9.47
C ASP A 199 -12.91 5.21 8.65
N MET A 200 -13.78 5.74 7.79
CA MET A 200 -13.51 6.95 7.00
C MET A 200 -13.40 8.18 7.89
N ALA A 201 -14.22 8.30 8.93
CA ALA A 201 -14.12 9.38 9.92
C ALA A 201 -12.77 9.29 10.68
N ARG A 202 -12.42 8.09 11.15
CA ARG A 202 -11.14 7.83 11.81
C ARG A 202 -9.93 8.10 10.91
N ALA A 203 -10.03 7.75 9.63
CA ALA A 203 -9.02 8.10 8.63
C ALA A 203 -8.84 9.63 8.56
N SER A 204 -9.92 10.39 8.48
CA SER A 204 -9.86 11.86 8.44
C SER A 204 -9.22 12.46 9.69
N GLU A 205 -9.52 11.93 10.89
CA GLU A 205 -8.88 12.38 12.14
C GLU A 205 -7.36 12.10 12.13
N LEU A 206 -6.95 10.93 11.66
CA LEU A 206 -5.53 10.57 11.52
C LEU A 206 -4.83 11.49 10.51
N LEU A 207 -5.43 11.69 9.33
CA LEU A 207 -4.87 12.54 8.28
C LEU A 207 -4.75 13.98 8.74
N ALA A 208 -5.75 14.53 9.43
CA ALA A 208 -5.71 15.89 9.98
C ALA A 208 -4.56 16.09 10.98
N LEU A 209 -4.33 15.10 11.87
CA LEU A 209 -3.19 15.12 12.80
C LEU A 209 -1.86 15.08 12.04
N LEU A 210 -1.69 14.12 11.13
CA LEU A 210 -0.42 13.92 10.43
C LEU A 210 -0.09 15.06 9.45
N ALA A 211 -1.09 15.68 8.83
CA ALA A 211 -0.90 16.81 7.92
C ALA A 211 -0.41 18.08 8.63
N THR A 212 -0.74 18.25 9.90
CA THR A 212 -0.43 19.48 10.66
C THR A 212 0.72 19.34 11.64
N HIS A 213 1.18 18.10 11.93
CA HIS A 213 2.20 17.87 12.93
C HIS A 213 3.61 18.14 12.38
N ALA A 214 4.36 19.05 13.03
CA ALA A 214 5.67 19.51 12.56
C ALA A 214 6.74 18.39 12.46
N SER A 215 6.61 17.32 13.25
CA SER A 215 7.52 16.17 13.21
C SER A 215 7.17 15.14 12.14
N VAL A 216 6.13 15.34 11.32
CA VAL A 216 5.74 14.39 10.28
C VAL A 216 6.22 14.86 8.90
N ARG A 217 6.78 13.94 8.14
CA ARG A 217 7.05 14.08 6.72
C ARG A 217 6.28 13.01 5.96
N ALA A 218 5.14 13.39 5.39
CA ALA A 218 4.39 12.49 4.53
C ALA A 218 5.13 12.29 3.19
N ARG A 219 5.33 11.04 2.79
CA ARG A 219 6.11 10.63 1.64
C ARG A 219 5.33 9.71 0.71
N LYS A 220 5.57 9.81 -0.59
CA LYS A 220 5.22 8.72 -1.51
C LYS A 220 6.21 7.58 -1.36
N MET A 221 5.77 6.36 -1.65
CA MET A 221 6.65 5.18 -1.63
C MET A 221 7.88 5.37 -2.51
N ARG A 222 7.77 6.07 -3.65
CA ARG A 222 8.90 6.36 -4.55
C ARG A 222 9.99 7.22 -3.92
N GLU A 223 9.65 8.05 -2.93
CA GLU A 223 10.60 8.91 -2.22
C GLU A 223 11.33 8.16 -1.10
N LEU A 224 10.83 6.98 -0.73
CA LEU A 224 11.41 6.08 0.28
C LEU A 224 12.11 4.86 -0.36
N CYS A 225 11.96 4.68 -1.68
CA CYS A 225 12.67 3.63 -2.42
C CYS A 225 14.14 4.06 -2.61
N PRO A 226 15.11 3.22 -2.17
CA PRO A 226 16.53 3.52 -2.32
C PRO A 226 17.00 3.52 -3.78
#